data_1a82c5c1165f780e720eadee64dc3e0d
#
_entry.id   1a82c5c1165f780e720eadee64dc3e0d
#
_cell.length_a   1.000
_cell.length_b   1.000
_cell.length_c   1.000
_cell.angle_alpha   90.00
_cell.angle_beta   90.00
_cell.angle_gamma   90.00
#
_symmetry.space_group_name_H-M   'P 1'
#
loop_
_entity.id
_entity.type
_entity.pdbx_description
1 polymer ?
#
loop_
_entity_poly.entity_id
_entity_poly.type
_entity_poly.pdbx_seq_one_letter_code
_entity_poly.pdbx_strand_id
1 'polypeptide(L)'
;LISWPRITSNIVGVVFAFFMAIATYLGTKRNPNIPLTVDLIVIPFLILSLIGIVMVKEGPVTEEAKPPRLRDIGQMIKINHPFRINLYFTFVGGFVWALLTATSLYYIKYAFGVKNLGTQSMYFGLLTLITLVAGTLISQKAMQYISAIRGVQWCYLAMAPFLVIMFIINEIHVIDNPWVFYLLIGIVMTIAGAQFVPANLIIMETMDYNRLKLNAGMEATINAVNMFLQKLQSGLATIGVGAALLIVGYNAQTLEKASHVPDNLLQSLGVVLFAIPAVFSFLAYLIARHYPLQGAARDEMYAALAAKQVTNTQSSKSK
;
A
#
# COMPACT_ATOMS: atom_id res chain seq x y z
N LEU A 1 -15.46 -7.46 -9.59
CA LEU A 1 -15.29 -6.07 -10.11
C LEU A 1 -14.23 -5.26 -9.36
N ILE A 2 -13.97 -5.52 -8.05
CA ILE A 2 -12.98 -4.77 -7.23
C ILE A 2 -11.53 -5.05 -7.64
N SER A 3 -11.26 -6.19 -8.23
CA SER A 3 -9.89 -6.60 -8.61
C SER A 3 -9.36 -5.93 -9.87
N TRP A 4 -10.22 -5.58 -10.84
CA TRP A 4 -9.78 -5.00 -12.11
C TRP A 4 -9.00 -3.70 -11.96
N PRO A 5 -9.49 -2.67 -11.22
CA PRO A 5 -8.71 -1.45 -11.01
C PRO A 5 -7.35 -1.71 -10.35
N ARG A 6 -7.27 -2.71 -9.47
CA ARG A 6 -6.03 -3.06 -8.77
C ARG A 6 -5.05 -3.80 -9.69
N ILE A 7 -5.54 -4.71 -10.52
CA ILE A 7 -4.72 -5.39 -11.52
C ILE A 7 -4.17 -4.36 -12.51
N THR A 8 -5.00 -3.43 -12.99
CA THR A 8 -4.57 -2.35 -13.87
C THR A 8 -3.52 -1.46 -13.20
N SER A 9 -3.72 -1.07 -11.93
CA SER A 9 -2.72 -0.31 -11.17
C SER A 9 -1.40 -1.06 -11.03
N ASN A 10 -1.43 -2.38 -10.82
CA ASN A 10 -0.22 -3.21 -10.75
C ASN A 10 0.47 -3.32 -12.12
N ILE A 11 -0.26 -3.38 -13.21
CA ILE A 11 0.31 -3.36 -14.58
C ILE A 11 1.05 -2.04 -14.84
N VAL A 12 0.49 -0.90 -14.42
CA VAL A 12 1.20 0.39 -14.46
C VAL A 12 2.49 0.34 -13.65
N GLY A 13 2.50 -0.35 -12.51
CA GLY A 13 3.70 -0.59 -11.70
C GLY A 13 4.82 -1.32 -12.45
N VAL A 14 4.51 -2.14 -13.49
CA VAL A 14 5.52 -2.80 -14.35
C VAL A 14 6.38 -1.75 -15.03
N VAL A 15 5.77 -0.72 -15.60
CA VAL A 15 6.49 0.33 -16.33
C VAL A 15 7.49 1.00 -15.40
N PHE A 16 7.09 1.25 -14.13
CA PHE A 16 8.00 1.77 -13.13
C PHE A 16 9.08 0.78 -12.69
N ALA A 17 8.80 -0.53 -12.75
CA ALA A 17 9.80 -1.56 -12.52
C ALA A 17 10.95 -1.51 -13.54
N PHE A 18 10.64 -1.17 -14.78
CA PHE A 18 11.63 -1.00 -15.83
C PHE A 18 12.30 0.39 -15.86
N PHE A 19 11.87 1.32 -14.99
CA PHE A 19 12.34 2.70 -14.97
C PHE A 19 13.86 2.82 -15.00
N MET A 20 14.55 2.15 -14.09
CA MET A 20 16.02 2.21 -14.02
C MET A 20 16.71 1.51 -15.20
N ALA A 21 16.10 0.47 -15.75
CA ALA A 21 16.62 -0.19 -16.95
C ALA A 21 16.50 0.73 -18.17
N ILE A 22 15.36 1.41 -18.33
CA ILE A 22 15.14 2.39 -19.39
C ILE A 22 16.08 3.57 -19.22
N ALA A 23 16.26 4.09 -17.99
CA ALA A 23 17.14 5.21 -17.70
C ALA A 23 18.61 4.90 -18.05
N THR A 24 19.06 3.67 -17.77
CA THR A 24 20.41 3.22 -18.13
C THR A 24 20.58 2.95 -19.62
N TYR A 25 19.52 2.57 -20.32
CA TYR A 25 19.51 2.40 -21.77
C TYR A 25 19.56 3.75 -22.52
N LEU A 26 18.79 4.74 -22.04
CA LEU A 26 18.75 6.10 -22.58
C LEU A 26 19.97 6.96 -22.22
N GLY A 27 20.77 6.51 -21.27
CA GLY A 27 22.01 7.14 -20.83
C GLY A 27 23.18 6.16 -20.85
N THR A 28 23.92 6.12 -19.75
CA THR A 28 24.97 5.13 -19.53
C THR A 28 24.81 4.49 -18.15
N LYS A 29 25.45 3.33 -17.93
CA LYS A 29 25.41 2.67 -16.61
C LYS A 29 25.95 3.57 -15.48
N ARG A 30 26.84 4.53 -15.78
CA ARG A 30 27.39 5.49 -14.82
C ARG A 30 26.57 6.77 -14.71
N ASN A 31 25.84 7.14 -15.79
CA ASN A 31 25.04 8.36 -15.82
C ASN A 31 23.69 8.05 -16.51
N PRO A 32 22.72 7.43 -15.82
CA PRO A 32 21.41 7.13 -16.34
C PRO A 32 20.65 8.42 -16.67
N ASN A 33 19.96 8.46 -17.79
CA ASN A 33 19.20 9.63 -18.20
C ASN A 33 17.83 9.62 -17.51
N ILE A 34 17.81 9.99 -16.23
CA ILE A 34 16.58 10.02 -15.40
C ILE A 34 15.54 11.02 -15.93
N PRO A 35 15.89 12.29 -16.28
CA PRO A 35 14.90 13.25 -16.75
C PRO A 35 14.14 12.75 -17.98
N LEU A 36 14.86 12.33 -19.03
CA LEU A 36 14.22 11.83 -20.26
C LEU A 36 13.36 10.58 -20.00
N THR A 37 13.78 9.72 -19.07
CA THR A 37 13.00 8.53 -18.69
C THR A 37 11.71 8.92 -17.98
N VAL A 38 11.76 9.91 -17.07
CA VAL A 38 10.56 10.46 -16.41
C VAL A 38 9.59 10.99 -17.46
N ASP A 39 10.07 11.84 -18.37
CA ASP A 39 9.23 12.44 -19.41
C ASP A 39 8.58 11.37 -20.30
N LEU A 40 9.35 10.37 -20.71
CA LEU A 40 8.89 9.30 -21.59
C LEU A 40 7.85 8.37 -20.94
N ILE A 41 7.85 8.26 -19.62
CA ILE A 41 6.87 7.48 -18.87
C ILE A 41 5.69 8.35 -18.45
N VAL A 42 5.95 9.51 -17.85
CA VAL A 42 4.89 10.33 -17.22
C VAL A 42 3.98 10.98 -18.26
N ILE A 43 4.53 11.47 -19.39
CA ILE A 43 3.73 12.18 -20.40
C ILE A 43 2.64 11.27 -21.02
N PRO A 44 2.92 10.03 -21.47
CA PRO A 44 1.87 9.14 -21.99
C PRO A 44 0.80 8.81 -20.94
N PHE A 45 1.19 8.57 -19.67
CA PHE A 45 0.22 8.31 -18.61
C PHE A 45 -0.63 9.53 -18.28
N LEU A 46 -0.06 10.74 -18.33
CA LEU A 46 -0.81 11.98 -18.15
C LEU A 46 -1.85 12.15 -19.27
N ILE A 47 -1.46 11.93 -20.53
CA ILE A 47 -2.38 11.99 -21.66
C ILE A 47 -3.51 10.94 -21.51
N LEU A 48 -3.18 9.69 -21.19
CA LEU A 48 -4.17 8.63 -20.95
C LEU A 48 -5.12 8.98 -19.79
N SER A 49 -4.60 9.60 -18.74
CA SER A 49 -5.41 10.06 -17.60
C SER A 49 -6.38 11.16 -18.01
N LEU A 50 -5.93 12.13 -18.82
CA LEU A 50 -6.79 13.20 -19.32
C LEU A 50 -7.89 12.64 -20.25
N ILE A 51 -7.54 11.72 -21.16
CA ILE A 51 -8.51 11.02 -22.00
C ILE A 51 -9.53 10.28 -21.12
N GLY A 52 -9.08 9.56 -20.08
CA GLY A 52 -9.94 8.86 -19.14
C GLY A 52 -10.95 9.78 -18.45
N ILE A 53 -10.51 10.97 -18.00
CA ILE A 53 -11.39 11.97 -17.37
C ILE A 53 -12.46 12.46 -18.35
N VAL A 54 -12.10 12.75 -19.59
CA VAL A 54 -13.03 13.22 -20.64
C VAL A 54 -14.04 12.13 -21.03
N MET A 55 -13.63 10.86 -21.02
CA MET A 55 -14.49 9.73 -21.39
C MET A 55 -15.47 9.30 -20.30
N VAL A 56 -15.26 9.68 -19.03
CA VAL A 56 -16.17 9.36 -17.93
C VAL A 56 -17.44 10.20 -18.07
N LYS A 57 -18.55 9.53 -18.37
CA LYS A 57 -19.89 10.16 -18.28
C LYS A 57 -20.34 10.13 -16.83
N GLU A 58 -20.55 11.29 -16.26
CA GLU A 58 -21.18 11.39 -14.94
C GLU A 58 -22.64 10.89 -15.04
N GLY A 59 -23.01 10.00 -14.11
CA GLY A 59 -24.38 9.58 -13.98
C GLY A 59 -25.26 10.75 -13.49
N PRO A 60 -26.59 10.69 -13.69
CA PRO A 60 -27.48 11.75 -13.19
C PRO A 60 -27.27 11.93 -11.69
N VAL A 61 -26.92 13.14 -11.29
CA VAL A 61 -26.82 13.52 -9.87
C VAL A 61 -28.23 13.50 -9.30
N THR A 62 -28.55 12.47 -8.54
CA THR A 62 -29.92 12.23 -8.01
C THR A 62 -30.26 13.12 -6.83
N GLU A 63 -29.28 13.74 -6.18
CA GLU A 63 -29.48 14.75 -5.14
C GLU A 63 -28.27 15.71 -5.14
N GLU A 64 -28.55 17.01 -4.91
CA GLU A 64 -27.50 18.01 -4.64
C GLU A 64 -26.82 17.69 -3.30
N ALA A 65 -25.90 16.75 -3.32
CA ALA A 65 -25.07 16.44 -2.16
C ALA A 65 -24.17 17.66 -1.88
N LYS A 66 -24.58 18.47 -0.91
CA LYS A 66 -23.73 19.58 -0.45
C LYS A 66 -22.36 19.06 -0.08
N PRO A 67 -21.27 19.71 -0.52
CA PRO A 67 -19.92 19.28 -0.16
C PRO A 67 -19.79 19.23 1.37
N PRO A 68 -19.25 18.15 1.94
CA PRO A 68 -19.13 18.01 3.39
C PRO A 68 -18.19 19.08 3.95
N ARG A 69 -18.60 19.71 5.04
CA ARG A 69 -17.77 20.67 5.77
C ARG A 69 -16.75 19.89 6.61
N LEU A 70 -15.63 20.50 6.97
CA LEU A 70 -14.62 19.90 7.86
C LEU A 70 -15.22 19.40 9.19
N ARG A 71 -16.23 20.09 9.70
CA ARG A 71 -16.98 19.69 10.89
C ARG A 71 -17.72 18.35 10.69
N ASP A 72 -18.27 18.12 9.51
CA ASP A 72 -19.01 16.90 9.18
C ASP A 72 -18.07 15.71 9.09
N ILE A 73 -16.85 15.92 8.60
CA ILE A 73 -15.76 14.92 8.61
C ILE A 73 -15.41 14.53 10.06
N GLY A 74 -15.24 15.53 10.94
CA GLY A 74 -14.97 15.28 12.34
C GLY A 74 -16.10 14.52 13.06
N GLN A 75 -17.35 14.84 12.76
CA GLN A 75 -18.51 14.10 13.26
C GLN A 75 -18.56 12.68 12.72
N MET A 76 -18.32 12.48 11.45
CA MET A 76 -18.26 11.16 10.81
C MET A 76 -17.22 10.27 11.51
N ILE A 77 -16.01 10.76 11.73
CA ILE A 77 -14.94 10.00 12.40
C ILE A 77 -15.34 9.64 13.85
N LYS A 78 -16.06 10.54 14.55
CA LYS A 78 -16.53 10.28 15.92
C LYS A 78 -17.62 9.22 15.98
N ILE A 79 -18.57 9.25 15.06
CA ILE A 79 -19.74 8.37 15.04
C ILE A 79 -19.39 7.02 14.39
N ASN A 80 -18.60 7.02 13.33
CA ASN A 80 -18.20 5.82 12.62
C ASN A 80 -17.01 5.13 13.32
N HIS A 81 -17.31 4.38 14.39
CA HIS A 81 -16.32 3.62 15.12
C HIS A 81 -15.53 2.62 14.23
N PRO A 82 -16.17 1.84 13.35
CA PRO A 82 -15.44 0.99 12.40
C PRO A 82 -14.43 1.76 11.56
N PHE A 83 -14.80 2.92 11.03
CA PHE A 83 -13.90 3.75 10.24
C PHE A 83 -12.72 4.25 11.06
N ARG A 84 -12.95 4.68 12.30
CA ARG A 84 -11.88 5.13 13.19
C ARG A 84 -10.84 4.05 13.46
N ILE A 85 -11.27 2.82 13.75
CA ILE A 85 -10.34 1.69 13.95
C ILE A 85 -9.62 1.35 12.64
N ASN A 86 -10.34 1.39 11.50
CA ASN A 86 -9.73 1.23 10.18
C ASN A 86 -8.62 2.27 9.93
N LEU A 87 -8.85 3.54 10.26
CA LEU A 87 -7.83 4.58 10.12
C LEU A 87 -6.58 4.27 10.94
N TYR A 88 -6.74 3.80 12.18
CA TYR A 88 -5.60 3.50 13.05
C TYR A 88 -4.75 2.35 12.52
N PHE A 89 -5.33 1.19 12.21
CA PHE A 89 -4.52 0.08 11.71
C PHE A 89 -4.00 0.32 10.29
N THR A 90 -4.74 1.04 9.45
CA THR A 90 -4.28 1.45 8.11
C THR A 90 -3.14 2.46 8.22
N PHE A 91 -3.21 3.42 9.16
CA PHE A 91 -2.12 4.36 9.38
C PHE A 91 -0.85 3.66 9.84
N VAL A 92 -0.94 2.80 10.84
CA VAL A 92 0.22 2.06 11.36
C VAL A 92 0.74 1.06 10.33
N GLY A 93 -0.14 0.26 9.74
CA GLY A 93 0.23 -0.78 8.77
C GLY A 93 0.72 -0.22 7.43
N GLY A 94 0.28 0.97 7.04
CA GLY A 94 0.74 1.60 5.80
C GLY A 94 2.22 2.00 5.84
N PHE A 95 2.80 2.21 7.03
CA PHE A 95 4.25 2.39 7.15
C PHE A 95 5.03 1.16 6.72
N VAL A 96 4.48 -0.05 6.85
CA VAL A 96 5.13 -1.28 6.34
C VAL A 96 5.38 -1.15 4.84
N TRP A 97 4.33 -0.85 4.09
CA TRP A 97 4.43 -0.66 2.64
C TRP A 97 5.33 0.52 2.26
N ALA A 98 5.15 1.65 2.93
CA ALA A 98 5.90 2.88 2.64
C ALA A 98 7.41 2.71 2.88
N LEU A 99 7.81 2.06 3.97
CA LEU A 99 9.22 1.79 4.26
C LEU A 99 9.80 0.73 3.33
N LEU A 100 9.07 -0.36 3.05
CA LEU A 100 9.51 -1.37 2.09
C LEU A 100 9.80 -0.75 0.73
N THR A 101 8.89 0.08 0.21
CA THR A 101 9.07 0.70 -1.11
C THR A 101 10.14 1.77 -1.13
N ALA A 102 10.25 2.60 -0.09
CA ALA A 102 11.24 3.67 -0.01
C ALA A 102 12.67 3.15 0.18
N THR A 103 12.84 2.04 0.92
CA THR A 103 14.17 1.55 1.32
C THR A 103 14.74 0.47 0.40
N SER A 104 13.88 -0.33 -0.25
CA SER A 104 14.32 -1.50 -1.04
C SER A 104 15.35 -1.18 -2.11
N LEU A 105 15.19 -0.08 -2.84
CA LEU A 105 16.14 0.30 -3.89
C LEU A 105 17.51 0.71 -3.31
N TYR A 106 17.53 1.36 -2.15
CA TYR A 106 18.79 1.67 -1.45
C TYR A 106 19.46 0.39 -0.98
N TYR A 107 18.70 -0.53 -0.39
CA TYR A 107 19.21 -1.82 0.05
C TYR A 107 19.80 -2.61 -1.12
N ILE A 108 19.08 -2.76 -2.22
CA ILE A 108 19.55 -3.44 -3.44
C ILE A 108 20.83 -2.79 -3.98
N LYS A 109 20.87 -1.44 -4.01
CA LYS A 109 22.04 -0.70 -4.49
C LYS A 109 23.30 -1.02 -3.69
N TYR A 110 23.19 -1.06 -2.37
CA TYR A 110 24.37 -1.18 -1.49
C TYR A 110 24.68 -2.61 -1.10
N ALA A 111 23.68 -3.49 -0.96
CA ALA A 111 23.92 -4.91 -0.67
C ALA A 111 24.43 -5.69 -1.88
N PHE A 112 23.90 -5.39 -3.09
CA PHE A 112 24.23 -6.19 -4.30
C PHE A 112 25.09 -5.45 -5.32
N GLY A 113 25.52 -4.25 -5.00
CA GLY A 113 26.51 -3.48 -5.74
C GLY A 113 25.91 -2.54 -6.81
N VAL A 114 26.49 -1.35 -6.85
CA VAL A 114 26.08 -0.23 -7.71
C VAL A 114 26.14 -0.56 -9.22
N LYS A 115 27.08 -1.43 -9.62
CA LYS A 115 27.32 -1.75 -11.04
C LYS A 115 26.16 -2.46 -11.72
N ASN A 116 25.31 -3.14 -10.95
CA ASN A 116 24.19 -3.96 -11.43
C ASN A 116 22.82 -3.40 -11.06
N LEU A 117 22.75 -2.16 -10.56
CA LEU A 117 21.51 -1.58 -10.04
C LEU A 117 20.34 -1.64 -11.03
N GLY A 118 20.58 -1.32 -12.31
CA GLY A 118 19.53 -1.37 -13.34
C GLY A 118 18.90 -2.77 -13.48
N THR A 119 19.75 -3.80 -13.58
CA THR A 119 19.30 -5.20 -13.71
C THR A 119 18.62 -5.69 -12.44
N GLN A 120 19.21 -5.40 -11.27
CA GLN A 120 18.64 -5.81 -9.99
C GLN A 120 17.30 -5.11 -9.69
N SER A 121 17.17 -3.83 -10.01
CA SER A 121 15.92 -3.09 -9.89
C SER A 121 14.83 -3.64 -10.80
N MET A 122 15.19 -4.07 -12.00
CA MET A 122 14.27 -4.73 -12.93
C MET A 122 13.77 -6.07 -12.36
N TYR A 123 14.66 -6.91 -11.82
CA TYR A 123 14.28 -8.17 -11.18
C TYR A 123 13.36 -7.93 -9.98
N PHE A 124 13.70 -6.97 -9.13
CA PHE A 124 12.87 -6.58 -8.00
C PHE A 124 11.48 -6.08 -8.43
N GLY A 125 11.42 -5.23 -9.45
CA GLY A 125 10.17 -4.71 -9.97
C GLY A 125 9.28 -5.80 -10.58
N LEU A 126 9.83 -6.70 -11.40
CA LEU A 126 9.11 -7.85 -11.97
C LEU A 126 8.61 -8.79 -10.87
N LEU A 127 9.47 -9.12 -9.91
CA LEU A 127 9.11 -9.94 -8.76
C LEU A 127 7.95 -9.31 -7.99
N THR A 128 8.06 -8.03 -7.64
CA THR A 128 7.04 -7.29 -6.92
C THR A 128 5.70 -7.33 -7.65
N LEU A 129 5.70 -7.11 -8.97
CA LEU A 129 4.49 -7.20 -9.78
C LEU A 129 3.85 -8.59 -9.69
N ILE A 130 4.62 -9.63 -10.02
CA ILE A 130 4.12 -11.02 -10.05
C ILE A 130 3.56 -11.39 -8.69
N THR A 131 4.28 -11.09 -7.62
CA THR A 131 3.90 -11.45 -6.25
C THR A 131 2.70 -10.66 -5.74
N LEU A 132 2.59 -9.37 -6.05
CA LEU A 132 1.40 -8.56 -5.72
C LEU A 132 0.16 -9.07 -6.43
N VAL A 133 0.26 -9.39 -7.73
CA VAL A 133 -0.87 -9.95 -8.50
C VAL A 133 -1.25 -11.33 -7.93
N ALA A 134 -0.28 -12.21 -7.71
CA ALA A 134 -0.53 -13.53 -7.12
C ALA A 134 -1.21 -13.42 -5.75
N GLY A 135 -0.71 -12.56 -4.87
CA GLY A 135 -1.31 -12.29 -3.56
C GLY A 135 -2.76 -11.77 -3.66
N THR A 136 -3.01 -10.85 -4.59
CA THR A 136 -4.37 -10.33 -4.85
C THR A 136 -5.32 -11.43 -5.30
N LEU A 137 -4.90 -12.32 -6.20
CA LEU A 137 -5.72 -13.44 -6.69
C LEU A 137 -5.99 -14.47 -5.58
N ILE A 138 -4.98 -14.81 -4.79
CA ILE A 138 -5.12 -15.70 -3.62
C ILE A 138 -6.13 -15.12 -2.64
N SER A 139 -5.99 -13.85 -2.33
CA SER A 139 -6.89 -13.15 -1.40
C SER A 139 -8.32 -13.09 -1.90
N GLN A 140 -8.54 -12.86 -3.19
CA GLN A 140 -9.87 -12.88 -3.81
C GLN A 140 -10.60 -14.19 -3.54
N LYS A 141 -9.89 -15.31 -3.69
CA LYS A 141 -10.44 -16.64 -3.41
C LYS A 141 -10.65 -16.84 -1.90
N ALA A 142 -9.70 -16.42 -1.08
CA ALA A 142 -9.79 -16.52 0.37
C ALA A 142 -10.97 -15.74 0.96
N MET A 143 -11.30 -14.56 0.41
CA MET A 143 -12.43 -13.74 0.88
C MET A 143 -13.82 -14.38 0.64
N GLN A 144 -13.90 -15.48 -0.07
CA GLN A 144 -15.14 -16.27 -0.17
C GLN A 144 -15.41 -17.08 1.12
N TYR A 145 -14.36 -17.34 1.92
CA TYR A 145 -14.43 -18.22 3.10
C TYR A 145 -14.18 -17.48 4.42
N ILE A 146 -13.49 -16.34 4.38
CA ILE A 146 -13.13 -15.57 5.58
C ILE A 146 -13.63 -14.14 5.49
N SER A 147 -13.89 -13.52 6.64
CA SER A 147 -14.30 -12.10 6.68
C SER A 147 -13.12 -11.18 6.33
N ALA A 148 -13.42 -10.00 5.79
CA ALA A 148 -12.43 -9.02 5.37
C ALA A 148 -11.44 -8.67 6.51
N ILE A 149 -11.96 -8.44 7.72
CA ILE A 149 -11.09 -8.10 8.86
C ILE A 149 -10.14 -9.26 9.25
N ARG A 150 -10.62 -10.50 9.19
CA ARG A 150 -9.73 -11.66 9.41
C ARG A 150 -8.65 -11.74 8.35
N GLY A 151 -8.98 -11.46 7.09
CA GLY A 151 -8.00 -11.38 6.02
C GLY A 151 -6.90 -10.37 6.29
N VAL A 152 -7.26 -9.15 6.71
CA VAL A 152 -6.29 -8.12 7.11
C VAL A 152 -5.45 -8.56 8.31
N GLN A 153 -6.08 -9.11 9.34
CA GLN A 153 -5.38 -9.61 10.53
C GLN A 153 -4.36 -10.69 10.18
N TRP A 154 -4.74 -11.68 9.37
CA TRP A 154 -3.84 -12.74 8.94
C TRP A 154 -2.67 -12.21 8.09
N CYS A 155 -2.91 -11.24 7.21
CA CYS A 155 -1.84 -10.64 6.42
C CYS A 155 -0.82 -9.93 7.31
N TYR A 156 -1.25 -9.09 8.25
CA TYR A 156 -0.32 -8.41 9.16
C TYR A 156 0.40 -9.39 10.08
N LEU A 157 -0.31 -10.38 10.63
CA LEU A 157 0.29 -11.39 11.50
C LEU A 157 1.31 -12.26 10.76
N ALA A 158 1.04 -12.64 9.51
CA ALA A 158 1.96 -13.44 8.70
C ALA A 158 3.18 -12.62 8.25
N MET A 159 3.00 -11.33 7.93
CA MET A 159 4.09 -10.48 7.44
C MET A 159 5.16 -10.23 8.50
N ALA A 160 4.77 -10.02 9.76
CA ALA A 160 5.70 -9.69 10.84
C ALA A 160 6.83 -10.74 11.03
N PRO A 161 6.57 -12.05 11.17
CA PRO A 161 7.64 -13.04 11.35
C PRO A 161 8.55 -13.16 10.12
N PHE A 162 8.03 -13.02 8.89
CA PHE A 162 8.90 -13.04 7.71
C PHE A 162 9.85 -11.85 7.69
N LEU A 163 9.40 -10.66 8.08
CA LEU A 163 10.26 -9.48 8.20
C LEU A 163 11.29 -9.64 9.32
N VAL A 164 10.92 -10.26 10.45
CA VAL A 164 11.88 -10.59 11.53
C VAL A 164 12.93 -11.59 11.04
N ILE A 165 12.52 -12.63 10.31
CA ILE A 165 13.44 -13.60 9.70
C ILE A 165 14.42 -12.88 8.74
N MET A 166 13.91 -12.00 7.89
CA MET A 166 14.74 -11.23 6.97
C MET A 166 15.74 -10.33 7.72
N PHE A 167 15.32 -9.72 8.83
CA PHE A 167 16.20 -8.93 9.67
C PHE A 167 17.31 -9.80 10.28
N ILE A 168 16.98 -10.95 10.87
CA ILE A 168 17.97 -11.86 11.44
C ILE A 168 18.98 -12.37 10.39
N ILE A 169 18.46 -12.77 9.21
CA ILE A 169 19.31 -13.25 8.11
C ILE A 169 20.22 -12.12 7.58
N ASN A 170 19.74 -10.86 7.61
CA ASN A 170 20.57 -9.70 7.27
C ASN A 170 21.74 -9.52 8.27
N GLU A 171 21.45 -9.63 9.57
CA GLU A 171 22.50 -9.48 10.61
C GLU A 171 23.57 -10.57 10.57
N ILE A 172 23.22 -11.80 10.15
CA ILE A 172 24.16 -12.90 9.99
C ILE A 172 24.79 -13.00 8.59
N HIS A 173 24.63 -11.95 7.76
CA HIS A 173 25.23 -11.82 6.42
C HIS A 173 24.86 -12.94 5.42
N VAL A 174 23.76 -13.65 5.62
CA VAL A 174 23.26 -14.68 4.66
C VAL A 174 22.54 -14.05 3.47
N ILE A 175 22.07 -12.80 3.59
CA ILE A 175 21.43 -12.04 2.49
C ILE A 175 22.45 -11.57 1.43
N ASP A 176 23.72 -11.83 1.57
CA ASP A 176 24.74 -11.53 0.53
C ASP A 176 24.42 -12.20 -0.81
N ASN A 177 23.60 -13.25 -0.78
CA ASN A 177 23.04 -13.86 -1.98
C ASN A 177 21.72 -13.16 -2.40
N PRO A 178 21.69 -12.44 -3.55
CA PRO A 178 20.48 -11.74 -4.03
C PRO A 178 19.24 -12.62 -4.14
N TRP A 179 19.41 -13.90 -4.47
CA TRP A 179 18.29 -14.83 -4.64
C TRP A 179 17.57 -15.14 -3.34
N VAL A 180 18.32 -15.21 -2.21
CA VAL A 180 17.70 -15.36 -0.88
C VAL A 180 16.87 -14.13 -0.53
N PHE A 181 17.39 -12.94 -0.80
CA PHE A 181 16.62 -11.70 -0.64
C PHE A 181 15.35 -11.71 -1.49
N TYR A 182 15.45 -12.03 -2.79
CA TYR A 182 14.30 -12.03 -3.69
C TYR A 182 13.24 -13.07 -3.31
N LEU A 183 13.66 -14.24 -2.85
CA LEU A 183 12.73 -15.26 -2.37
C LEU A 183 11.91 -14.74 -1.17
N LEU A 184 12.59 -14.22 -0.16
CA LEU A 184 11.94 -13.78 1.08
C LEU A 184 11.10 -12.52 0.87
N ILE A 185 11.63 -11.52 0.17
CA ILE A 185 10.87 -10.30 -0.13
C ILE A 185 9.67 -10.61 -1.04
N GLY A 186 9.80 -11.59 -1.94
CA GLY A 186 8.69 -12.07 -2.76
C GLY A 186 7.53 -12.63 -1.93
N ILE A 187 7.82 -13.37 -0.86
CA ILE A 187 6.80 -13.84 0.08
C ILE A 187 6.12 -12.65 0.78
N VAL A 188 6.91 -11.70 1.29
CA VAL A 188 6.39 -10.48 1.93
C VAL A 188 5.51 -9.69 0.96
N MET A 189 5.93 -9.51 -0.29
CA MET A 189 5.15 -8.82 -1.32
C MET A 189 3.88 -9.57 -1.72
N THR A 190 3.91 -10.91 -1.69
CA THR A 190 2.69 -11.73 -1.91
C THR A 190 1.67 -11.49 -0.80
N ILE A 191 2.11 -11.46 0.46
CA ILE A 191 1.24 -11.15 1.62
C ILE A 191 0.72 -9.70 1.52
N ALA A 192 1.56 -8.76 1.12
CA ALA A 192 1.14 -7.37 0.88
C ALA A 192 0.09 -7.26 -0.23
N GLY A 193 0.26 -8.02 -1.33
CA GLY A 193 -0.74 -8.13 -2.39
C GLY A 193 -2.06 -8.74 -1.90
N ALA A 194 -1.98 -9.76 -1.06
CA ALA A 194 -3.16 -10.39 -0.47
C ALA A 194 -3.95 -9.45 0.45
N GLN A 195 -3.32 -8.46 1.05
CA GLN A 195 -3.97 -7.49 1.92
C GLN A 195 -4.86 -6.50 1.16
N PHE A 196 -4.62 -6.25 -0.13
CA PHE A 196 -5.35 -5.23 -0.89
C PHE A 196 -6.86 -5.48 -0.99
N VAL A 197 -7.28 -6.72 -1.20
CA VAL A 197 -8.70 -7.06 -1.34
C VAL A 197 -9.45 -6.86 -0.03
N PRO A 198 -9.05 -7.46 1.10
CA PRO A 198 -9.76 -7.29 2.36
C PRO A 198 -9.71 -5.85 2.89
N ALA A 199 -8.63 -5.11 2.67
CA ALA A 199 -8.56 -3.70 3.04
C ALA A 199 -9.61 -2.84 2.32
N ASN A 200 -9.81 -3.05 1.01
CA ASN A 200 -10.85 -2.35 0.26
C ASN A 200 -12.27 -2.75 0.72
N LEU A 201 -12.49 -4.03 1.05
CA LEU A 201 -13.78 -4.49 1.59
C LEU A 201 -14.10 -3.82 2.94
N ILE A 202 -13.12 -3.66 3.81
CA ILE A 202 -13.30 -2.94 5.10
C ILE A 202 -13.68 -1.47 4.84
N ILE A 203 -13.05 -0.80 3.89
CA ILE A 203 -13.44 0.57 3.52
C ILE A 203 -14.91 0.62 3.09
N MET A 204 -15.37 -0.34 2.27
CA MET A 204 -16.77 -0.44 1.86
C MET A 204 -17.70 -0.70 3.06
N GLU A 205 -17.34 -1.60 3.97
CA GLU A 205 -18.10 -1.83 5.21
C GLU A 205 -18.22 -0.55 6.06
N THR A 206 -17.17 0.27 6.11
CA THR A 206 -17.22 1.56 6.83
C THR A 206 -18.15 2.58 6.14
N MET A 207 -18.23 2.56 4.80
CA MET A 207 -19.16 3.38 4.04
C MET A 207 -20.62 2.94 4.30
N ASP A 208 -20.87 1.63 4.29
CA ASP A 208 -22.18 1.06 4.57
C ASP A 208 -22.65 1.35 6.00
N TYR A 209 -21.75 1.26 6.98
CA TYR A 209 -22.02 1.68 8.35
C TYR A 209 -22.41 3.17 8.43
N ASN A 210 -21.71 4.00 7.66
CA ASN A 210 -22.00 5.43 7.60
C ASN A 210 -23.38 5.72 7.00
N ARG A 211 -23.76 5.02 5.93
CA ARG A 211 -25.10 5.09 5.35
C ARG A 211 -26.20 4.70 6.35
N LEU A 212 -25.93 3.67 7.16
CA LEU A 212 -26.87 3.22 8.18
C LEU A 212 -27.07 4.28 9.28
N LYS A 213 -25.98 4.86 9.80
CA LYS A 213 -25.98 5.75 10.98
C LYS A 213 -26.25 7.21 10.67
N LEU A 214 -25.75 7.73 9.53
CA LEU A 214 -25.81 9.15 9.17
C LEU A 214 -26.75 9.45 7.98
N ASN A 215 -27.37 8.42 7.39
CA ASN A 215 -28.16 8.53 6.15
C ASN A 215 -27.38 9.14 4.95
N ALA A 216 -26.04 9.18 5.05
CA ALA A 216 -25.17 9.73 4.03
C ALA A 216 -23.98 8.79 3.82
N GLY A 217 -23.66 8.42 2.59
CA GLY A 217 -22.56 7.52 2.26
C GLY A 217 -21.20 8.15 2.54
N MET A 218 -21.04 9.43 2.20
CA MET A 218 -19.79 10.19 2.31
C MET A 218 -18.57 9.44 1.72
N GLU A 219 -18.77 8.64 0.65
CA GLU A 219 -17.77 7.75 0.05
C GLU A 219 -16.54 8.54 -0.41
N ALA A 220 -16.77 9.67 -1.05
CA ALA A 220 -15.69 10.56 -1.49
C ALA A 220 -14.83 11.05 -0.31
N THR A 221 -15.50 11.38 0.81
CA THR A 221 -14.82 11.86 2.03
C THR A 221 -14.01 10.75 2.69
N ILE A 222 -14.56 9.55 2.81
CA ILE A 222 -13.86 8.38 3.37
C ILE A 222 -12.62 8.07 2.54
N ASN A 223 -12.76 8.05 1.21
CA ASN A 223 -11.64 7.82 0.31
C ASN A 223 -10.59 8.95 0.39
N ALA A 224 -11.01 10.21 0.44
CA ALA A 224 -10.10 11.35 0.56
C ALA A 224 -9.27 11.27 1.84
N VAL A 225 -9.88 10.93 2.98
CA VAL A 225 -9.15 10.74 4.26
C VAL A 225 -8.15 9.58 4.16
N ASN A 226 -8.54 8.45 3.56
CA ASN A 226 -7.63 7.32 3.35
C ASN A 226 -6.45 7.69 2.44
N MET A 227 -6.70 8.39 1.33
CA MET A 227 -5.66 8.85 0.42
C MET A 227 -4.71 9.87 1.09
N PHE A 228 -5.25 10.77 1.89
CA PHE A 228 -4.44 11.71 2.67
C PHE A 228 -3.50 10.98 3.63
N LEU A 229 -4.01 9.99 4.37
CA LEU A 229 -3.18 9.16 5.27
C LEU A 229 -2.08 8.41 4.52
N GLN A 230 -2.38 7.83 3.35
CA GLN A 230 -1.37 7.14 2.53
C GLN A 230 -0.26 8.10 2.08
N LYS A 231 -0.60 9.33 1.68
CA LYS A 231 0.41 10.34 1.31
C LYS A 231 1.24 10.80 2.51
N LEU A 232 0.59 10.99 3.66
CA LEU A 232 1.28 11.33 4.91
C LEU A 232 2.26 10.22 5.32
N GLN A 233 1.85 8.95 5.26
CA GLN A 233 2.71 7.80 5.54
C GLN A 233 3.92 7.75 4.62
N SER A 234 3.71 7.92 3.31
CA SER A 234 4.80 7.92 2.33
C SER A 234 5.79 9.05 2.58
N GLY A 235 5.31 10.26 2.89
CA GLY A 235 6.16 11.40 3.24
C GLY A 235 6.97 11.14 4.52
N LEU A 236 6.32 10.68 5.58
CA LEU A 236 6.99 10.37 6.85
C LEU A 236 7.99 9.21 6.72
N ALA A 237 7.66 8.17 5.94
CA ALA A 237 8.57 7.07 5.66
C ALA A 237 9.84 7.57 4.94
N THR A 238 9.68 8.43 3.93
CA THR A 238 10.81 9.01 3.20
C THR A 238 11.72 9.86 4.11
N ILE A 239 11.11 10.66 4.99
CA ILE A 239 11.86 11.42 6.01
C ILE A 239 12.59 10.47 6.96
N GLY A 240 11.93 9.40 7.41
CA GLY A 240 12.53 8.39 8.29
C GLY A 240 13.74 7.69 7.65
N VAL A 241 13.61 7.31 6.38
CA VAL A 241 14.74 6.73 5.61
C VAL A 241 15.90 7.74 5.49
N GLY A 242 15.59 9.00 5.14
CA GLY A 242 16.60 10.06 5.06
C GLY A 242 17.31 10.30 6.38
N ALA A 243 16.57 10.35 7.50
CA ALA A 243 17.13 10.49 8.83
C ALA A 243 18.02 9.31 9.22
N ALA A 244 17.60 8.07 8.93
CA ALA A 244 18.40 6.88 9.18
C ALA A 244 19.73 6.89 8.40
N LEU A 245 19.69 7.30 7.14
CA LEU A 245 20.89 7.44 6.31
C LEU A 245 21.84 8.54 6.85
N LEU A 246 21.30 9.67 7.31
CA LEU A 246 22.10 10.75 7.90
C LEU A 246 22.80 10.32 9.20
N ILE A 247 22.11 9.59 10.08
CA ILE A 247 22.66 9.10 11.36
C ILE A 247 23.89 8.20 11.11
N VAL A 248 23.87 7.42 10.04
CA VAL A 248 24.97 6.51 9.67
C VAL A 248 26.09 7.24 8.92
N GLY A 249 25.95 8.54 8.71
CA GLY A 249 26.94 9.33 7.96
C GLY A 249 26.92 9.06 6.46
N TYR A 250 25.76 8.73 5.91
CA TYR A 250 25.59 8.51 4.47
C TYR A 250 26.01 9.73 3.66
N ASN A 251 26.98 9.53 2.77
CA ASN A 251 27.37 10.52 1.76
C ASN A 251 27.45 9.82 0.39
N ALA A 252 26.52 10.16 -0.49
CA ALA A 252 26.44 9.56 -1.82
C ALA A 252 27.72 9.69 -2.63
N GLN A 253 28.43 10.84 -2.54
CA GLN A 253 29.65 11.10 -3.31
C GLN A 253 30.85 10.27 -2.83
N THR A 254 30.92 10.02 -1.52
CA THR A 254 31.98 9.17 -0.94
C THR A 254 31.68 7.70 -1.19
N LEU A 255 30.44 7.26 -1.09
CA LEU A 255 30.03 5.87 -1.30
C LEU A 255 30.11 5.42 -2.76
N GLU A 256 29.90 6.30 -3.72
CA GLU A 256 30.08 5.97 -5.15
C GLU A 256 31.56 5.73 -5.54
N LYS A 257 32.48 6.30 -4.76
CA LYS A 257 33.95 6.13 -4.93
C LYS A 257 34.52 5.05 -4.02
N ALA A 258 33.77 4.62 -3.01
CA ALA A 258 34.25 3.63 -2.07
C ALA A 258 34.33 2.23 -2.73
N SER A 259 35.39 1.53 -2.46
CA SER A 259 35.56 0.14 -2.90
C SER A 259 34.77 -0.85 -2.05
N HIS A 260 34.32 -0.45 -0.89
CA HIS A 260 33.54 -1.25 0.06
C HIS A 260 32.43 -0.41 0.71
N VAL A 261 31.25 -0.98 0.86
CA VAL A 261 30.12 -0.36 1.55
C VAL A 261 30.30 -0.61 3.05
N PRO A 262 30.18 0.43 3.90
CA PRO A 262 30.32 0.23 5.35
C PRO A 262 29.21 -0.70 5.90
N ASP A 263 29.58 -1.65 6.75
CA ASP A 263 28.65 -2.63 7.34
C ASP A 263 27.54 -1.96 8.14
N ASN A 264 27.86 -0.88 8.86
CA ASN A 264 26.86 -0.09 9.60
C ASN A 264 25.78 0.52 8.70
N LEU A 265 26.07 0.79 7.43
CA LEU A 265 25.04 1.27 6.48
C LEU A 265 24.07 0.14 6.11
N LEU A 266 24.56 -1.06 5.83
CA LEU A 266 23.72 -2.21 5.52
C LEU A 266 22.86 -2.64 6.71
N GLN A 267 23.44 -2.64 7.92
CA GLN A 267 22.70 -2.89 9.16
C GLN A 267 21.58 -1.86 9.35
N SER A 268 21.87 -0.57 9.21
CA SER A 268 20.85 0.48 9.35
C SER A 268 19.74 0.37 8.29
N LEU A 269 20.11 0.07 7.05
CA LEU A 269 19.11 -0.20 6.00
C LEU A 269 18.28 -1.44 6.32
N GLY A 270 18.89 -2.49 6.89
CA GLY A 270 18.18 -3.68 7.37
C GLY A 270 17.19 -3.39 8.49
N VAL A 271 17.57 -2.55 9.46
CA VAL A 271 16.64 -2.09 10.52
C VAL A 271 15.45 -1.37 9.92
N VAL A 272 15.67 -0.41 9.00
CA VAL A 272 14.61 0.38 8.38
C VAL A 272 13.74 -0.44 7.43
N LEU A 273 14.32 -1.39 6.72
CA LEU A 273 13.63 -2.21 5.71
C LEU A 273 12.89 -3.40 6.33
N PHE A 274 13.39 -3.98 7.42
CA PHE A 274 12.87 -5.22 7.98
C PHE A 274 12.36 -5.07 9.42
N ALA A 275 13.21 -4.58 10.35
CA ALA A 275 12.86 -4.57 11.77
C ALA A 275 11.71 -3.58 12.08
N ILE A 276 11.80 -2.35 11.61
CA ILE A 276 10.75 -1.34 11.83
C ILE A 276 9.41 -1.77 11.20
N PRO A 277 9.36 -2.20 9.92
CA PRO A 277 8.14 -2.72 9.33
C PRO A 277 7.57 -3.94 10.05
N ALA A 278 8.40 -4.84 10.60
CA ALA A 278 7.91 -5.97 11.39
C ALA A 278 7.13 -5.50 12.64
N VAL A 279 7.68 -4.52 13.35
CA VAL A 279 7.00 -3.91 14.52
C VAL A 279 5.69 -3.24 14.11
N PHE A 280 5.69 -2.44 13.05
CA PHE A 280 4.47 -1.79 12.55
C PHE A 280 3.43 -2.80 12.07
N SER A 281 3.85 -3.89 11.43
CA SER A 281 2.95 -4.97 11.02
C SER A 281 2.27 -5.61 12.23
N PHE A 282 3.04 -5.94 13.25
CA PHE A 282 2.49 -6.52 14.48
C PHE A 282 1.56 -5.55 15.23
N LEU A 283 1.93 -4.28 15.34
CA LEU A 283 1.07 -3.26 15.95
C LEU A 283 -0.24 -3.08 15.16
N ALA A 284 -0.17 -3.06 13.82
CA ALA A 284 -1.36 -2.98 12.98
C ALA A 284 -2.29 -4.18 13.18
N TYR A 285 -1.73 -5.40 13.33
CA TYR A 285 -2.49 -6.59 13.70
C TYR A 285 -3.21 -6.42 15.05
N LEU A 286 -2.51 -5.94 16.08
CA LEU A 286 -3.09 -5.72 17.41
C LEU A 286 -4.25 -4.71 17.36
N ILE A 287 -4.10 -3.62 16.61
CA ILE A 287 -5.16 -2.62 16.43
C ILE A 287 -6.33 -3.21 15.64
N ALA A 288 -6.06 -3.96 14.57
CA ALA A 288 -7.10 -4.58 13.74
C ALA A 288 -7.95 -5.61 14.51
N ARG A 289 -7.45 -6.19 15.59
CA ARG A 289 -8.25 -7.06 16.48
C ARG A 289 -9.42 -6.35 17.14
N HIS A 290 -9.32 -5.03 17.33
CA HIS A 290 -10.38 -4.21 17.95
C HIS A 290 -11.43 -3.71 16.94
N TYR A 291 -11.37 -4.18 15.68
CA TYR A 291 -12.36 -3.79 14.68
C TYR A 291 -13.76 -4.32 15.07
N PRO A 292 -14.78 -3.43 15.16
CA PRO A 292 -16.05 -3.80 15.78
C PRO A 292 -16.99 -4.64 14.91
N LEU A 293 -16.89 -4.54 13.57
CA LEU A 293 -17.79 -5.28 12.66
C LEU A 293 -17.25 -6.69 12.40
N GLN A 294 -17.43 -7.58 13.38
CA GLN A 294 -17.04 -8.99 13.29
C GLN A 294 -18.22 -9.90 13.64
N GLY A 295 -18.36 -11.04 12.94
CA GLY A 295 -19.40 -12.03 13.22
C GLY A 295 -20.81 -11.44 13.22
N ALA A 296 -21.57 -11.69 14.28
CA ALA A 296 -22.97 -11.26 14.43
C ALA A 296 -23.16 -9.74 14.24
N ALA A 297 -22.26 -8.90 14.74
CA ALA A 297 -22.38 -7.44 14.61
C ALA A 297 -22.32 -6.97 13.15
N ARG A 298 -21.57 -7.68 12.30
CA ARG A 298 -21.52 -7.43 10.86
C ARG A 298 -22.84 -7.85 10.20
N ASP A 299 -23.36 -9.03 10.55
CA ASP A 299 -24.58 -9.57 9.97
C ASP A 299 -25.80 -8.71 10.37
N GLU A 300 -25.86 -8.25 11.61
CA GLU A 300 -26.86 -7.29 12.09
C GLU A 300 -26.82 -5.96 11.31
N MET A 301 -25.63 -5.44 11.04
CA MET A 301 -25.46 -4.22 10.24
C MET A 301 -26.04 -4.39 8.84
N TYR A 302 -25.75 -5.51 8.15
CA TYR A 302 -26.25 -5.77 6.81
C TYR A 302 -27.76 -6.05 6.80
N ALA A 303 -28.29 -6.75 7.81
CA ALA A 303 -29.73 -6.95 7.96
C ALA A 303 -30.48 -5.61 8.15
N ALA A 304 -29.95 -4.73 9.01
CA ALA A 304 -30.51 -3.39 9.21
C ALA A 304 -30.46 -2.53 7.93
N LEU A 305 -29.37 -2.63 7.17
CA LEU A 305 -29.22 -1.91 5.91
C LEU A 305 -30.25 -2.39 4.87
N ALA A 306 -30.46 -3.71 4.76
CA ALA A 306 -31.42 -4.31 3.86
C ALA A 306 -32.86 -3.89 4.22
N ALA A 307 -33.23 -3.91 5.50
CA ALA A 307 -34.54 -3.46 5.97
C ALA A 307 -34.83 -1.99 5.61
N LYS A 308 -33.80 -1.12 5.78
CA LYS A 308 -33.88 0.30 5.43
C LYS A 308 -34.08 0.54 3.93
N GLN A 309 -33.44 -0.25 3.08
CA GLN A 309 -33.60 -0.16 1.63
C GLN A 309 -34.99 -0.55 1.17
N VAL A 310 -35.60 -1.60 1.76
CA VAL A 310 -36.98 -2.01 1.48
C VAL A 310 -37.97 -0.90 1.85
N THR A 311 -37.82 -0.29 3.01
CA THR A 311 -38.68 0.81 3.46
C THR A 311 -38.60 2.03 2.53
N ASN A 312 -37.42 2.41 2.10
CA ASN A 312 -37.20 3.53 1.18
C ASN A 312 -37.80 3.25 -0.21
N THR A 313 -37.72 2.01 -0.69
CA THR A 313 -38.29 1.62 -1.99
C THR A 313 -39.83 1.62 -1.96
N GLN A 314 -40.44 1.25 -0.84
CA GLN A 314 -41.88 1.30 -0.65
C GLN A 314 -42.42 2.73 -0.57
N SER A 315 -41.71 3.62 0.14
CA SER A 315 -42.09 5.04 0.25
C SER A 315 -41.93 5.79 -1.08
N SER A 316 -41.02 5.39 -1.94
CA SER A 316 -40.83 5.96 -3.29
C SER A 316 -41.91 5.51 -4.29
N LYS A 317 -42.53 4.33 -4.10
CA LYS A 317 -43.59 3.83 -4.95
C LYS A 317 -45.00 4.36 -4.54
N SER A 318 -45.10 4.94 -3.36
CA SER A 318 -46.35 5.52 -2.83
C SER A 318 -46.50 7.03 -3.09
N LYS A 319 -45.49 7.64 -3.69
CA LYS A 319 -45.52 9.01 -4.21
C LYS A 319 -45.62 9.00 -5.74
#